data_3989c6207931315da61ccdd795645c59
#
_entry.id   3989c6207931315da61ccdd795645c59
#
_cell.length_a   1.000
_cell.length_b   1.000
_cell.length_c   1.000
_cell.angle_alpha   90.00
_cell.angle_beta   90.00
_cell.angle_gamma   90.00
#
_symmetry.space_group_name_H-M   'P 1'
#
loop_
_entity.id
_entity.type
_entity.pdbx_description
1 polymer ?
#
loop_
_entity_poly.entity_id
_entity_poly.type
_entity_poly.pdbx_seq_one_letter_code
_entity_poly.pdbx_strand_id
1 'polypeptide(L)'
;MNSMTHVSAVRVFQDQFGREKRKLRISVTDRCNFKCVYCMPEHPEWMKKHDLLSFEELYHFCKLMVQHGIEQIRITGGEPLMRQGVVHFIEQLQSLKKQGLKRISMTTNGHYLKQYAVALKQVGLDDLNISLDSLDAEQFQHLTKKQLHTVLEGIQAAQQLGFNIKINTVLMKGINDDQIVPLVQWAKQQKVELRFIEFMPLDGDQNWSQADVVTEQEILSQLSSQFTVQVLEGQGANPARSYRVDGEKVGIISTISNSFCGECDRLRLNAQGEFYNCLFAKQGLNLKSDIQQLSQLNQHESFVLESKLSTYVWHKEQGFHAIQKQQLHQPVRKISMHMIGG
;
A
#
# COMPACT_ATOMS: atom_id res chain seq x y z
N MET A 1 10.79 48.68 9.59
CA MET A 1 11.55 47.41 9.68
C MET A 1 10.60 46.31 9.26
N ASN A 2 10.66 45.91 7.99
CA ASN A 2 9.85 44.82 7.46
C ASN A 2 10.51 43.48 7.83
N SER A 3 9.90 42.74 8.74
CA SER A 3 10.27 41.36 8.96
C SER A 3 9.81 40.55 7.77
N MET A 4 10.70 40.26 6.82
CA MET A 4 10.50 39.23 5.82
C MET A 4 10.46 37.90 6.55
N THR A 5 9.26 37.37 6.76
CA THR A 5 9.08 35.95 7.09
C THR A 5 9.56 35.14 5.91
N HIS A 6 10.79 34.62 5.99
CA HIS A 6 11.25 33.59 5.07
C HIS A 6 10.36 32.36 5.26
N VAL A 7 9.33 32.24 4.43
CA VAL A 7 8.66 30.98 4.22
C VAL A 7 9.68 30.10 3.49
N SER A 8 10.39 29.31 4.26
CA SER A 8 11.28 28.27 3.71
C SER A 8 10.43 27.38 2.81
N ALA A 9 10.70 27.40 1.52
CA ALA A 9 10.01 26.52 0.56
C ALA A 9 10.17 25.08 1.03
N VAL A 10 9.05 24.37 1.20
CA VAL A 10 9.04 22.95 1.60
C VAL A 10 9.92 22.16 0.63
N ARG A 11 10.99 21.57 1.14
CA ARG A 11 11.94 20.79 0.32
C ARG A 11 11.34 19.41 0.08
N VAL A 12 10.62 19.26 -1.01
CA VAL A 12 9.95 18.01 -1.39
C VAL A 12 10.98 16.95 -1.82
N PHE A 13 10.85 15.72 -1.34
CA PHE A 13 11.66 14.61 -1.84
C PHE A 13 11.35 14.33 -3.30
N GLN A 14 12.38 14.32 -4.13
CA GLN A 14 12.30 14.09 -5.58
C GLN A 14 13.37 13.09 -6.02
N ASP A 15 13.06 12.26 -6.98
CA ASP A 15 14.05 11.35 -7.57
C ASP A 15 14.69 11.93 -8.85
N GLN A 16 15.73 11.27 -9.36
CA GLN A 16 16.49 11.66 -10.54
C GLN A 16 15.65 11.78 -11.83
N PHE A 17 14.41 11.28 -11.83
CA PHE A 17 13.46 11.38 -12.95
C PHE A 17 12.45 12.52 -12.76
N GLY A 18 12.65 13.39 -11.77
CA GLY A 18 11.74 14.50 -11.49
C GLY A 18 10.45 14.12 -10.77
N ARG A 19 10.30 12.86 -10.30
CA ARG A 19 9.08 12.42 -9.62
C ARG A 19 9.08 12.84 -8.16
N GLU A 20 8.23 13.79 -7.81
CA GLU A 20 8.02 14.20 -6.42
C GLU A 20 7.33 13.10 -5.59
N LYS A 21 7.70 12.99 -4.31
CA LYS A 21 7.14 12.00 -3.40
C LYS A 21 6.06 12.63 -2.54
N ARG A 22 4.82 12.16 -2.72
CA ARG A 22 3.63 12.67 -2.04
C ARG A 22 2.94 11.64 -1.15
N LYS A 23 3.32 10.36 -1.27
CA LYS A 23 2.64 9.26 -0.58
C LYS A 23 3.63 8.41 0.20
N LEU A 24 3.32 8.18 1.48
CA LEU A 24 4.06 7.28 2.35
C LEU A 24 3.18 6.10 2.74
N ARG A 25 3.67 4.86 2.55
CA ARG A 25 3.08 3.65 3.12
C ARG A 25 3.89 3.24 4.34
N ILE A 26 3.20 2.92 5.43
CA ILE A 26 3.83 2.49 6.68
C ILE A 26 3.28 1.12 7.04
N SER A 27 4.16 0.11 7.01
CA SER A 27 3.86 -1.17 7.61
C SER A 27 4.04 -1.05 9.11
N VAL A 28 2.95 -1.22 9.86
CA VAL A 28 3.01 -1.13 11.33
C VAL A 28 3.32 -2.48 11.97
N THR A 29 3.22 -3.59 11.24
CA THR A 29 3.51 -4.95 11.70
C THR A 29 3.73 -5.86 10.50
N ASP A 30 4.54 -6.89 10.67
CA ASP A 30 4.67 -8.01 9.73
C ASP A 30 3.61 -9.10 9.96
N ARG A 31 2.99 -9.13 11.16
CA ARG A 31 2.03 -10.17 11.54
C ARG A 31 0.72 -10.03 10.80
N CYS A 32 0.19 -11.16 10.34
CA CYS A 32 -1.10 -11.26 9.68
C CYS A 32 -1.87 -12.48 10.21
N ASN A 33 -3.18 -12.35 10.33
CA ASN A 33 -4.07 -13.47 10.64
C ASN A 33 -4.45 -14.28 9.40
N PHE A 34 -4.12 -13.80 8.18
CA PHE A 34 -4.26 -14.53 6.92
C PHE A 34 -2.94 -15.18 6.51
N LYS A 35 -3.03 -16.25 5.71
CA LYS A 35 -1.90 -16.89 5.03
C LYS A 35 -2.17 -16.94 3.53
N CYS A 36 -2.26 -15.75 2.91
CA CYS A 36 -2.51 -15.67 1.48
C CYS A 36 -1.34 -16.27 0.70
N VAL A 37 -1.66 -17.17 -0.23
CA VAL A 37 -0.67 -17.95 -1.01
C VAL A 37 0.27 -17.08 -1.84
N TYR A 38 -0.15 -15.87 -2.20
CA TYR A 38 0.64 -14.91 -2.98
C TYR A 38 1.44 -13.92 -2.12
N CYS A 39 1.31 -13.95 -0.80
CA CYS A 39 1.88 -12.93 0.09
C CYS A 39 2.73 -13.52 1.21
N MET A 40 2.22 -14.53 1.89
CA MET A 40 2.82 -15.09 3.10
C MET A 40 3.57 -16.37 2.78
N PRO A 41 4.84 -16.49 3.15
CA PRO A 41 5.56 -17.75 3.00
C PRO A 41 4.96 -18.84 3.89
N GLU A 42 5.19 -20.09 3.55
CA GLU A 42 4.70 -21.23 4.34
C GLU A 42 5.21 -21.19 5.78
N HIS A 43 6.48 -20.79 5.95
CA HIS A 43 7.15 -20.66 7.24
C HIS A 43 7.64 -19.22 7.45
N PRO A 44 6.76 -18.28 7.88
CA PRO A 44 7.13 -16.87 8.03
C PRO A 44 8.04 -16.67 9.26
N GLU A 45 9.14 -15.96 9.04
CA GLU A 45 9.98 -15.47 10.12
C GLU A 45 9.44 -14.12 10.59
N TRP A 46 8.90 -14.11 11.83
CA TRP A 46 8.30 -12.90 12.39
C TRP A 46 9.34 -11.99 13.03
N MET A 47 9.17 -10.71 12.82
CA MET A 47 9.93 -9.68 13.53
C MET A 47 9.72 -9.80 15.04
N LYS A 48 10.78 -9.65 15.82
CA LYS A 48 10.67 -9.64 17.28
C LYS A 48 9.99 -8.36 17.73
N LYS A 49 9.14 -8.44 18.76
CA LYS A 49 8.35 -7.29 19.24
C LYS A 49 9.21 -6.08 19.61
N HIS A 50 10.40 -6.28 20.17
CA HIS A 50 11.34 -5.21 20.55
C HIS A 50 12.09 -4.60 19.36
N ASP A 51 11.99 -5.22 18.18
CA ASP A 51 12.58 -4.68 16.95
C ASP A 51 11.63 -3.74 16.21
N LEU A 52 10.34 -3.77 16.55
CA LEU A 52 9.35 -2.91 15.93
C LEU A 52 9.50 -1.48 16.47
N LEU A 53 9.41 -0.50 15.58
CA LEU A 53 9.27 0.89 15.97
C LEU A 53 7.98 1.09 16.78
N SER A 54 8.01 1.90 17.84
CA SER A 54 6.82 2.33 18.57
C SER A 54 5.93 3.24 17.71
N PHE A 55 4.69 3.42 18.10
CA PHE A 55 3.81 4.38 17.40
C PHE A 55 4.25 5.84 17.56
N GLU A 56 4.90 6.15 18.67
CA GLU A 56 5.49 7.45 18.91
C GLU A 56 6.66 7.74 17.95
N GLU A 57 7.58 6.78 17.79
CA GLU A 57 8.68 6.85 16.81
C GLU A 57 8.13 6.98 15.38
N LEU A 58 7.11 6.18 15.02
CA LEU A 58 6.44 6.28 13.72
C LEU A 58 5.76 7.63 13.51
N TYR A 59 5.16 8.21 14.55
CA TYR A 59 4.56 9.55 14.49
C TYR A 59 5.60 10.64 14.19
N HIS A 60 6.75 10.62 14.86
CA HIS A 60 7.83 11.57 14.61
C HIS A 60 8.36 11.45 13.18
N PHE A 61 8.51 10.22 12.68
CA PHE A 61 8.89 10.00 11.29
C PHE A 61 7.82 10.51 10.30
N CYS A 62 6.54 10.25 10.55
CA CYS A 62 5.44 10.80 9.75
C CYS A 62 5.47 12.32 9.71
N LYS A 63 5.71 12.97 10.85
CA LYS A 63 5.81 14.44 10.96
C LYS A 63 6.95 14.97 10.08
N LEU A 64 8.14 14.38 10.16
CA LEU A 64 9.26 14.72 9.29
C LEU A 64 8.88 14.59 7.81
N MET A 65 8.27 13.46 7.42
CA MET A 65 7.88 13.21 6.04
C MET A 65 6.82 14.20 5.52
N VAL A 66 5.87 14.61 6.37
CA VAL A 66 4.87 15.65 6.02
C VAL A 66 5.54 17.00 5.83
N GLN A 67 6.51 17.36 6.65
CA GLN A 67 7.32 18.58 6.48
C GLN A 67 8.09 18.59 5.16
N HIS A 68 8.37 17.41 4.59
CA HIS A 68 9.00 17.24 3.27
C HIS A 68 8.00 16.91 2.14
N GLY A 69 6.75 17.30 2.29
CA GLY A 69 5.75 17.28 1.22
C GLY A 69 5.00 15.98 1.05
N ILE A 70 5.07 15.04 2.00
CA ILE A 70 4.15 13.90 2.01
C ILE A 70 2.75 14.40 2.40
N GLU A 71 1.80 14.14 1.50
CA GLU A 71 0.40 14.56 1.63
C GLU A 71 -0.55 13.41 2.00
N GLN A 72 -0.12 12.18 1.79
CA GLN A 72 -0.94 11.00 2.07
C GLN A 72 -0.14 9.94 2.82
N ILE A 73 -0.70 9.45 3.92
CA ILE A 73 -0.15 8.33 4.69
C ILE A 73 -1.12 7.16 4.55
N ARG A 74 -0.56 5.98 4.23
CA ARG A 74 -1.30 4.72 4.22
C ARG A 74 -0.75 3.78 5.26
N ILE A 75 -1.59 3.43 6.23
CA ILE A 75 -1.32 2.42 7.23
C ILE A 75 -1.54 1.05 6.61
N THR A 76 -0.55 0.18 6.74
CA THR A 76 -0.56 -1.19 6.24
C THR A 76 0.28 -2.08 7.17
N GLY A 77 0.62 -3.29 6.72
CA GLY A 77 1.43 -4.24 7.49
C GLY A 77 1.33 -5.61 6.86
N GLY A 78 1.40 -6.64 7.69
CA GLY A 78 0.66 -7.85 7.46
C GLY A 78 -0.84 -7.51 7.58
N GLU A 79 -1.38 -7.50 8.81
CA GLU A 79 -2.71 -6.92 9.06
C GLU A 79 -2.60 -5.83 10.13
N PRO A 80 -2.81 -4.55 9.80
CA PRO A 80 -2.60 -3.44 10.73
C PRO A 80 -3.52 -3.48 11.95
N LEU A 81 -4.74 -4.01 11.83
CA LEU A 81 -5.70 -4.13 12.94
C LEU A 81 -5.29 -5.18 13.99
N MET A 82 -4.28 -5.99 13.72
CA MET A 82 -3.68 -6.87 14.74
C MET A 82 -2.73 -6.13 15.69
N ARG A 83 -2.22 -4.96 15.31
CA ARG A 83 -1.32 -4.21 16.17
C ARG A 83 -2.10 -3.37 17.16
N GLN A 84 -2.03 -3.73 18.44
CA GLN A 84 -2.66 -2.97 19.53
C GLN A 84 -2.19 -1.51 19.51
N GLY A 85 -3.14 -0.57 19.64
CA GLY A 85 -2.85 0.88 19.63
C GLY A 85 -2.89 1.53 18.25
N VAL A 86 -3.12 0.79 17.15
CA VAL A 86 -3.18 1.36 15.78
C VAL A 86 -4.25 2.44 15.62
N VAL A 87 -5.40 2.31 16.30
CA VAL A 87 -6.47 3.32 16.29
C VAL A 87 -5.99 4.64 16.89
N HIS A 88 -5.31 4.57 18.05
CA HIS A 88 -4.74 5.75 18.69
C HIS A 88 -3.64 6.39 17.84
N PHE A 89 -2.82 5.59 17.16
CA PHE A 89 -1.83 6.11 16.22
C PHE A 89 -2.48 6.91 15.08
N ILE A 90 -3.60 6.42 14.52
CA ILE A 90 -4.36 7.16 13.49
C ILE A 90 -4.91 8.47 14.04
N GLU A 91 -5.40 8.48 15.28
CA GLU A 91 -5.83 9.69 15.98
C GLU A 91 -4.70 10.72 16.09
N GLN A 92 -3.51 10.30 16.52
CA GLN A 92 -2.33 11.16 16.60
C GLN A 92 -1.98 11.79 15.24
N LEU A 93 -2.05 11.00 14.16
CA LEU A 93 -1.76 11.47 12.80
C LEU A 93 -2.70 12.59 12.33
N GLN A 94 -3.92 12.75 12.91
CA GLN A 94 -4.82 13.85 12.54
C GLN A 94 -4.19 15.24 12.79
N SER A 95 -3.33 15.37 13.79
CA SER A 95 -2.63 16.61 14.09
C SER A 95 -1.75 17.10 12.93
N LEU A 96 -1.25 16.17 12.10
CA LEU A 96 -0.43 16.46 10.94
C LEU A 96 -1.23 17.05 9.76
N LYS A 97 -2.56 16.93 9.76
CA LYS A 97 -3.41 17.58 8.74
C LYS A 97 -3.25 19.12 8.75
N LYS A 98 -2.97 19.71 9.90
CA LYS A 98 -2.65 21.14 10.02
C LYS A 98 -1.27 21.51 9.44
N GLN A 99 -0.42 20.51 9.17
CA GLN A 99 0.95 20.67 8.67
C GLN A 99 1.10 20.29 7.18
N GLY A 100 0.00 19.93 6.50
CA GLY A 100 -0.02 19.59 5.07
C GLY A 100 -0.42 18.15 4.74
N LEU A 101 -0.62 17.27 5.73
CA LEU A 101 -1.18 15.96 5.47
C LEU A 101 -2.64 16.07 5.03
N LYS A 102 -2.97 15.54 3.86
CA LYS A 102 -4.32 15.63 3.28
C LYS A 102 -5.17 14.42 3.55
N ARG A 103 -4.53 13.23 3.70
CA ARG A 103 -5.24 11.96 3.73
C ARG A 103 -4.54 10.89 4.55
N ILE A 104 -5.31 10.18 5.37
CA ILE A 104 -4.89 9.00 6.11
C ILE A 104 -5.76 7.83 5.66
N SER A 105 -5.17 6.79 5.10
CA SER A 105 -5.87 5.60 4.61
C SER A 105 -5.30 4.33 5.22
N MET A 106 -6.09 3.26 5.20
CA MET A 106 -5.65 1.94 5.66
C MET A 106 -5.85 0.90 4.57
N THR A 107 -4.90 -0.05 4.47
CA THR A 107 -5.10 -1.31 3.74
C THR A 107 -5.28 -2.42 4.77
N THR A 108 -6.34 -3.22 4.64
CA THR A 108 -6.69 -4.29 5.56
C THR A 108 -7.28 -5.48 4.81
N ASN A 109 -7.16 -6.68 5.39
CA ASN A 109 -7.85 -7.87 4.90
C ASN A 109 -9.36 -7.92 5.31
N GLY A 110 -9.85 -6.93 6.04
CA GLY A 110 -11.25 -6.78 6.38
C GLY A 110 -11.74 -7.64 7.56
N HIS A 111 -10.98 -8.62 8.00
CA HIS A 111 -11.42 -9.59 9.03
C HIS A 111 -11.85 -8.93 10.35
N TYR A 112 -11.11 -7.90 10.77
CA TYR A 112 -11.39 -7.20 12.03
C TYR A 112 -12.24 -5.93 11.86
N LEU A 113 -12.65 -5.57 10.63
CA LEU A 113 -13.35 -4.30 10.38
C LEU A 113 -14.68 -4.21 11.13
N LYS A 114 -15.46 -5.28 11.22
CA LYS A 114 -16.71 -5.28 12.01
C LYS A 114 -16.50 -4.79 13.44
N GLN A 115 -15.37 -5.15 14.05
CA GLN A 115 -15.00 -4.75 15.41
C GLN A 115 -14.47 -3.32 15.49
N TYR A 116 -13.68 -2.88 14.49
CA TYR A 116 -12.91 -1.63 14.56
C TYR A 116 -13.51 -0.47 13.78
N ALA A 117 -14.46 -0.71 12.87
CA ALA A 117 -14.95 0.32 11.94
C ALA A 117 -15.45 1.60 12.63
N VAL A 118 -16.20 1.46 13.74
CA VAL A 118 -16.70 2.61 14.50
C VAL A 118 -15.55 3.45 15.06
N ALA A 119 -14.59 2.80 15.73
CA ALA A 119 -13.43 3.48 16.31
C ALA A 119 -12.56 4.16 15.21
N LEU A 120 -12.31 3.46 14.08
CA LEU A 120 -11.58 4.02 12.94
C LEU A 120 -12.27 5.25 12.35
N LYS A 121 -13.62 5.24 12.28
CA LYS A 121 -14.40 6.39 11.81
C LYS A 121 -14.30 7.57 12.77
N GLN A 122 -14.42 7.31 14.07
CA GLN A 122 -14.36 8.34 15.11
C GLN A 122 -13.01 9.06 15.17
N VAL A 123 -11.90 8.32 14.96
CA VAL A 123 -10.56 8.92 14.93
C VAL A 123 -10.20 9.55 13.58
N GLY A 124 -11.14 9.59 12.63
CA GLY A 124 -10.99 10.34 11.38
C GLY A 124 -10.18 9.65 10.30
N LEU A 125 -10.17 8.31 10.23
CA LEU A 125 -9.64 7.59 9.08
C LEU A 125 -10.45 7.95 7.81
N ASP A 126 -9.76 8.36 6.74
CA ASP A 126 -10.42 8.89 5.53
C ASP A 126 -10.91 7.77 4.60
N ASP A 127 -10.10 6.70 4.38
CA ASP A 127 -10.39 5.65 3.41
C ASP A 127 -9.94 4.27 3.84
N LEU A 128 -10.61 3.28 3.28
CA LEU A 128 -10.26 1.87 3.40
C LEU A 128 -9.97 1.26 2.03
N ASN A 129 -8.84 0.54 1.93
CA ASN A 129 -8.63 -0.44 0.88
C ASN A 129 -8.74 -1.83 1.52
N ILE A 130 -9.66 -2.64 1.03
CA ILE A 130 -9.95 -3.96 1.60
C ILE A 130 -9.59 -5.01 0.56
N SER A 131 -8.84 -6.03 0.98
CA SER A 131 -8.50 -7.15 0.11
C SER A 131 -9.65 -8.15 0.06
N LEU A 132 -10.08 -8.49 -1.16
CA LEU A 132 -11.11 -9.50 -1.42
C LEU A 132 -10.81 -10.19 -2.75
N ASP A 133 -10.27 -11.42 -2.69
CA ASP A 133 -9.72 -12.09 -3.87
C ASP A 133 -10.71 -13.07 -4.53
N SER A 134 -11.83 -13.39 -3.88
CA SER A 134 -12.88 -14.25 -4.40
C SER A 134 -14.20 -14.02 -3.66
N LEU A 135 -15.32 -14.24 -4.34
CA LEU A 135 -16.67 -14.36 -3.78
C LEU A 135 -17.11 -15.80 -3.59
N ASP A 136 -16.34 -16.75 -4.10
CA ASP A 136 -16.51 -18.17 -3.80
C ASP A 136 -15.86 -18.50 -2.46
N ALA A 137 -16.60 -19.12 -1.54
CA ALA A 137 -16.16 -19.35 -0.17
C ALA A 137 -15.02 -20.37 -0.07
N GLU A 138 -15.05 -21.43 -0.90
CA GLU A 138 -14.03 -22.48 -0.91
C GLU A 138 -12.74 -21.93 -1.53
N GLN A 139 -12.85 -21.23 -2.65
CA GLN A 139 -11.73 -20.60 -3.32
C GLN A 139 -11.08 -19.53 -2.42
N PHE A 140 -11.90 -18.68 -1.75
CA PHE A 140 -11.41 -17.69 -0.79
C PHE A 140 -10.67 -18.35 0.38
N GLN A 141 -11.23 -19.44 0.92
CA GLN A 141 -10.59 -20.20 1.99
C GLN A 141 -9.28 -20.87 1.51
N HIS A 142 -9.26 -21.36 0.27
CA HIS A 142 -8.03 -21.89 -0.33
C HIS A 142 -6.94 -20.83 -0.42
N LEU A 143 -7.27 -19.62 -0.92
CA LEU A 143 -6.34 -18.52 -1.12
C LEU A 143 -5.82 -17.93 0.18
N THR A 144 -6.70 -17.75 1.20
CA THR A 144 -6.40 -16.94 2.38
C THR A 144 -6.28 -17.72 3.68
N LYS A 145 -6.73 -18.98 3.69
CA LYS A 145 -6.92 -19.87 4.86
C LYS A 145 -7.92 -19.29 5.87
N LYS A 146 -8.87 -18.46 5.41
CA LYS A 146 -9.90 -17.81 6.23
C LYS A 146 -11.27 -17.87 5.57
N GLN A 147 -12.29 -17.51 6.36
CA GLN A 147 -13.68 -17.54 5.90
C GLN A 147 -14.09 -16.22 5.27
N LEU A 148 -14.72 -16.30 4.11
CA LEU A 148 -15.18 -15.14 3.32
C LEU A 148 -16.20 -14.27 4.07
N HIS A 149 -17.18 -14.89 4.75
CA HIS A 149 -18.29 -14.16 5.39
C HIS A 149 -17.81 -13.09 6.37
N THR A 150 -16.74 -13.35 7.14
CA THR A 150 -16.19 -12.39 8.10
C THR A 150 -15.69 -11.11 7.41
N VAL A 151 -15.11 -11.24 6.22
CA VAL A 151 -14.65 -10.10 5.42
C VAL A 151 -15.84 -9.31 4.86
N LEU A 152 -16.85 -10.00 4.34
CA LEU A 152 -18.07 -9.36 3.82
C LEU A 152 -18.83 -8.60 4.91
N GLU A 153 -18.93 -9.16 6.13
CA GLU A 153 -19.49 -8.45 7.29
C GLU A 153 -18.67 -7.20 7.65
N GLY A 154 -17.35 -7.29 7.59
CA GLY A 154 -16.46 -6.16 7.80
C GLY A 154 -16.65 -5.05 6.76
N ILE A 155 -16.79 -5.41 5.48
CA ILE A 155 -17.09 -4.47 4.39
C ILE A 155 -18.44 -3.79 4.64
N GLN A 156 -19.46 -4.56 4.96
CA GLN A 156 -20.80 -4.03 5.25
C GLN A 156 -20.80 -3.05 6.43
N ALA A 157 -20.11 -3.39 7.53
CA ALA A 157 -19.98 -2.50 8.69
C ALA A 157 -19.29 -1.17 8.32
N ALA A 158 -18.25 -1.22 7.51
CA ALA A 158 -17.57 -0.02 7.02
C ALA A 158 -18.45 0.82 6.08
N GLN A 159 -19.24 0.19 5.20
CA GLN A 159 -20.19 0.87 4.32
C GLN A 159 -21.27 1.61 5.10
N GLN A 160 -21.86 0.97 6.12
CA GLN A 160 -22.89 1.58 6.98
C GLN A 160 -22.41 2.84 7.68
N LEU A 161 -21.11 2.94 7.95
CA LEU A 161 -20.47 4.13 8.53
C LEU A 161 -20.02 5.17 7.48
N GLY A 162 -20.32 4.95 6.20
CA GLY A 162 -20.00 5.87 5.13
C GLY A 162 -18.49 6.00 4.88
N PHE A 163 -17.72 4.93 5.00
CA PHE A 163 -16.33 4.93 4.55
C PHE A 163 -16.24 4.94 3.02
N ASN A 164 -15.26 5.65 2.49
CA ASN A 164 -14.85 5.49 1.10
C ASN A 164 -14.03 4.18 0.98
N ILE A 165 -14.63 3.17 0.34
CA ILE A 165 -14.07 1.82 0.25
C ILE A 165 -13.58 1.53 -1.16
N LYS A 166 -12.39 0.93 -1.25
CA LYS A 166 -11.86 0.34 -2.46
C LYS A 166 -11.55 -1.13 -2.18
N ILE A 167 -12.04 -1.98 -3.05
CA ILE A 167 -11.75 -3.42 -3.01
C ILE A 167 -10.54 -3.67 -3.90
N ASN A 168 -9.54 -4.34 -3.36
CA ASN A 168 -8.36 -4.78 -4.09
C ASN A 168 -8.40 -6.31 -4.22
N THR A 169 -8.24 -6.81 -5.44
CA THR A 169 -8.22 -8.24 -5.78
C THR A 169 -6.93 -8.55 -6.50
N VAL A 170 -6.10 -9.42 -5.95
CA VAL A 170 -4.94 -10.00 -6.65
C VAL A 170 -5.43 -11.16 -7.50
N LEU A 171 -5.20 -11.09 -8.81
CA LEU A 171 -5.59 -12.14 -9.74
C LEU A 171 -4.42 -13.08 -10.04
N MET A 172 -4.68 -14.37 -9.92
CA MET A 172 -3.76 -15.46 -10.25
C MET A 172 -4.41 -16.38 -11.28
N LYS A 173 -3.72 -16.61 -12.39
CA LYS A 173 -4.21 -17.38 -13.54
C LYS A 173 -4.49 -18.84 -13.15
N GLY A 174 -5.67 -19.33 -13.52
CA GLY A 174 -6.14 -20.69 -13.20
C GLY A 174 -6.49 -20.90 -11.72
N ILE A 175 -6.48 -19.83 -10.89
CA ILE A 175 -6.80 -19.92 -9.47
C ILE A 175 -8.05 -19.11 -9.14
N ASN A 176 -8.10 -17.81 -9.47
CA ASN A 176 -9.23 -16.94 -9.21
C ASN A 176 -9.51 -15.94 -10.36
N ASP A 177 -9.01 -16.17 -11.53
CA ASP A 177 -9.29 -15.38 -12.73
C ASP A 177 -10.73 -15.52 -13.23
N ASP A 178 -11.43 -16.56 -12.80
CA ASP A 178 -12.88 -16.73 -12.96
C ASP A 178 -13.71 -15.72 -12.13
N GLN A 179 -13.11 -15.06 -11.15
CA GLN A 179 -13.76 -14.08 -10.28
C GLN A 179 -13.85 -12.67 -10.88
N ILE A 180 -13.26 -12.41 -12.04
CA ILE A 180 -13.24 -11.08 -12.66
C ILE A 180 -14.68 -10.56 -12.87
N VAL A 181 -15.54 -11.34 -13.52
CA VAL A 181 -16.93 -10.95 -13.80
C VAL A 181 -17.79 -10.94 -12.53
N PRO A 182 -17.79 -11.98 -11.67
CA PRO A 182 -18.54 -11.97 -10.40
C PRO A 182 -18.21 -10.78 -9.51
N LEU A 183 -16.93 -10.45 -9.35
CA LEU A 183 -16.50 -9.33 -8.52
C LEU A 183 -16.95 -7.97 -9.07
N VAL A 184 -16.96 -7.78 -10.38
CA VAL A 184 -17.49 -6.53 -10.99
C VAL A 184 -18.98 -6.41 -10.73
N GLN A 185 -19.75 -7.47 -10.91
CA GLN A 185 -21.19 -7.48 -10.64
C GLN A 185 -21.50 -7.18 -9.18
N TRP A 186 -20.77 -7.82 -8.29
CA TRP A 186 -20.89 -7.60 -6.84
C TRP A 186 -20.47 -6.16 -6.45
N ALA A 187 -19.33 -5.66 -6.94
CA ALA A 187 -18.88 -4.30 -6.64
C ALA A 187 -19.88 -3.23 -7.11
N LYS A 188 -20.52 -3.44 -8.26
CA LYS A 188 -21.61 -2.60 -8.77
C LYS A 188 -22.81 -2.60 -7.82
N GLN A 189 -23.24 -3.77 -7.35
CA GLN A 189 -24.34 -3.90 -6.38
C GLN A 189 -24.02 -3.22 -5.06
N GLN A 190 -22.76 -3.38 -4.59
CA GLN A 190 -22.28 -2.79 -3.35
C GLN A 190 -21.90 -1.30 -3.47
N LYS A 191 -21.86 -0.72 -4.68
CA LYS A 191 -21.42 0.65 -4.96
C LYS A 191 -20.03 0.96 -4.41
N VAL A 192 -19.07 0.04 -4.60
CA VAL A 192 -17.66 0.18 -4.20
C VAL A 192 -16.73 0.18 -5.40
N GLU A 193 -15.61 0.92 -5.33
CA GLU A 193 -14.59 0.90 -6.37
C GLU A 193 -13.81 -0.44 -6.29
N LEU A 194 -13.82 -1.20 -7.40
CA LEU A 194 -13.04 -2.43 -7.53
C LEU A 194 -11.71 -2.18 -8.24
N ARG A 195 -10.65 -2.85 -7.80
CA ARG A 195 -9.33 -2.81 -8.41
C ARG A 195 -8.75 -4.20 -8.54
N PHE A 196 -8.50 -4.62 -9.74
CA PHE A 196 -7.70 -5.81 -10.03
C PHE A 196 -6.22 -5.49 -9.98
N ILE A 197 -5.42 -6.41 -9.45
CA ILE A 197 -3.98 -6.27 -9.29
C ILE A 197 -3.33 -7.50 -9.91
N GLU A 198 -2.41 -7.30 -10.84
CA GLU A 198 -1.58 -8.38 -11.36
C GLU A 198 -0.74 -9.00 -10.26
N PHE A 199 -0.62 -10.34 -10.26
CA PHE A 199 0.23 -11.07 -9.33
C PHE A 199 1.70 -10.65 -9.50
N MET A 200 2.34 -10.22 -8.43
CA MET A 200 3.68 -9.66 -8.42
C MET A 200 4.69 -10.61 -7.76
N PRO A 201 5.98 -10.60 -8.15
CA PRO A 201 7.05 -11.43 -7.57
C PRO A 201 7.45 -10.96 -6.15
N LEU A 202 6.52 -11.04 -5.22
CA LEU A 202 6.67 -10.62 -3.81
C LEU A 202 6.09 -11.66 -2.86
N ASP A 203 5.88 -12.87 -3.35
CA ASP A 203 5.58 -14.05 -2.56
C ASP A 203 6.84 -14.50 -1.79
N GLY A 204 6.67 -14.83 -0.52
CA GLY A 204 7.80 -15.13 0.36
C GLY A 204 8.58 -16.39 -0.03
N ASP A 205 7.95 -17.33 -0.75
CA ASP A 205 8.53 -18.62 -1.13
C ASP A 205 9.15 -18.61 -2.54
N GLN A 206 9.07 -17.48 -3.27
CA GLN A 206 9.60 -17.32 -4.63
C GLN A 206 8.98 -18.29 -5.67
N ASN A 207 7.73 -18.63 -5.49
CA ASN A 207 6.96 -19.49 -6.42
C ASN A 207 6.37 -18.70 -7.60
N TRP A 208 6.52 -17.37 -7.61
CA TRP A 208 5.97 -16.52 -8.66
C TRP A 208 6.51 -16.90 -10.05
N SER A 209 5.60 -17.05 -10.99
CA SER A 209 5.90 -17.20 -12.40
C SER A 209 5.14 -16.17 -13.23
N GLN A 210 5.75 -15.70 -14.32
CA GLN A 210 5.05 -14.83 -15.25
C GLN A 210 3.84 -15.53 -15.90
N ALA A 211 3.84 -16.85 -15.97
CA ALA A 211 2.72 -17.64 -16.49
C ALA A 211 1.47 -17.55 -15.60
N ASP A 212 1.64 -17.25 -14.30
CA ASP A 212 0.55 -17.13 -13.33
C ASP A 212 -0.08 -15.74 -13.30
N VAL A 213 0.45 -14.81 -14.10
CA VAL A 213 -0.06 -13.43 -14.16
C VAL A 213 -1.28 -13.38 -15.08
N VAL A 214 -2.39 -12.85 -14.56
CA VAL A 214 -3.53 -12.42 -15.38
C VAL A 214 -3.25 -10.98 -15.81
N THR A 215 -2.89 -10.79 -17.06
CA THR A 215 -2.48 -9.50 -17.60
C THR A 215 -3.66 -8.52 -17.74
N GLU A 216 -3.36 -7.21 -17.78
CA GLU A 216 -4.36 -6.16 -18.05
C GLU A 216 -5.18 -6.48 -19.31
N GLN A 217 -4.53 -6.97 -20.36
CA GLN A 217 -5.19 -7.33 -21.62
C GLN A 217 -6.18 -8.50 -21.45
N GLU A 218 -5.81 -9.52 -20.69
CA GLU A 218 -6.69 -10.67 -20.38
C GLU A 218 -7.88 -10.23 -19.53
N ILE A 219 -7.65 -9.37 -18.51
CA ILE A 219 -8.72 -8.79 -17.70
C ILE A 219 -9.70 -8.01 -18.58
N LEU A 220 -9.20 -7.13 -19.43
CA LEU A 220 -10.02 -6.33 -20.34
C LEU A 220 -10.78 -7.21 -21.35
N SER A 221 -10.18 -8.26 -21.86
CA SER A 221 -10.82 -9.22 -22.76
C SER A 221 -12.02 -9.91 -22.08
N GLN A 222 -11.84 -10.39 -20.84
CA GLN A 222 -12.92 -11.01 -20.08
C GLN A 222 -14.04 -9.99 -19.77
N LEU A 223 -13.69 -8.77 -19.34
CA LEU A 223 -14.66 -7.72 -19.08
C LEU A 223 -15.46 -7.35 -20.34
N SER A 224 -14.80 -7.18 -21.48
CA SER A 224 -15.43 -6.78 -22.75
C SER A 224 -16.35 -7.87 -23.33
N SER A 225 -16.20 -9.12 -22.89
CA SER A 225 -17.12 -10.21 -23.29
C SER A 225 -18.50 -10.13 -22.61
N GLN A 226 -18.62 -9.39 -21.50
CA GLN A 226 -19.81 -9.34 -20.67
C GLN A 226 -20.33 -7.90 -20.45
N PHE A 227 -19.49 -6.89 -20.59
CA PHE A 227 -19.77 -5.50 -20.24
C PHE A 227 -19.31 -4.52 -21.33
N THR A 228 -19.89 -3.33 -21.35
CA THR A 228 -19.34 -2.20 -22.10
C THR A 228 -18.18 -1.60 -21.34
N VAL A 229 -16.96 -1.62 -21.91
CA VAL A 229 -15.75 -1.13 -21.29
C VAL A 229 -15.24 0.13 -22.02
N GLN A 230 -14.97 1.19 -21.26
CA GLN A 230 -14.43 2.45 -21.77
C GLN A 230 -13.21 2.84 -20.94
N VAL A 231 -12.13 3.27 -21.58
CA VAL A 231 -10.95 3.81 -20.91
C VAL A 231 -11.27 5.17 -20.30
N LEU A 232 -10.88 5.39 -19.05
CA LEU A 232 -10.92 6.70 -18.41
C LEU A 232 -9.51 7.31 -18.43
N GLU A 233 -9.38 8.52 -18.99
CA GLU A 233 -8.12 9.24 -19.05
C GLU A 233 -7.71 9.80 -17.69
N GLY A 234 -6.43 10.21 -17.55
CA GLY A 234 -5.94 10.96 -16.39
C GLY A 234 -5.45 10.12 -15.22
N GLN A 235 -4.67 9.08 -15.48
CA GLN A 235 -4.12 8.22 -14.42
C GLN A 235 -3.23 8.97 -13.42
N GLY A 236 -2.34 9.85 -13.89
CA GLY A 236 -1.32 10.52 -13.07
C GLY A 236 -0.52 9.52 -12.23
N ALA A 237 -0.16 9.89 -11.01
CA ALA A 237 0.56 9.01 -10.07
C ALA A 237 -0.29 7.88 -9.46
N ASN A 238 -1.54 7.68 -9.90
CA ASN A 238 -2.37 6.56 -9.43
C ASN A 238 -1.85 5.23 -9.97
N PRO A 239 -1.76 4.18 -9.13
CA PRO A 239 -1.29 2.88 -9.59
C PRO A 239 -2.28 2.20 -10.54
N ALA A 240 -3.57 2.44 -10.37
CA ALA A 240 -4.61 1.83 -11.18
C ALA A 240 -4.95 2.69 -12.39
N ARG A 241 -4.89 2.12 -13.60
CA ARG A 241 -5.62 2.64 -14.74
C ARG A 241 -7.09 2.45 -14.50
N SER A 242 -7.87 3.45 -14.86
CA SER A 242 -9.31 3.46 -14.58
C SER A 242 -10.09 3.19 -15.85
N TYR A 243 -11.10 2.35 -15.73
CA TYR A 243 -12.03 1.98 -16.77
C TYR A 243 -13.46 2.20 -16.27
N ARG A 244 -14.35 2.55 -17.17
CA ARG A 244 -15.79 2.55 -16.93
C ARG A 244 -16.35 1.25 -17.46
N VAL A 245 -16.91 0.42 -16.58
CA VAL A 245 -17.48 -0.89 -16.89
C VAL A 245 -18.98 -0.82 -16.58
N ASP A 246 -19.83 -0.79 -17.59
CA ASP A 246 -21.28 -0.54 -17.47
C ASP A 246 -21.64 0.66 -16.56
N GLY A 247 -20.89 1.75 -16.68
CA GLY A 247 -21.11 2.96 -15.90
C GLY A 247 -20.29 3.04 -14.61
N GLU A 248 -19.84 1.94 -14.03
CA GLU A 248 -19.08 1.90 -12.78
C GLU A 248 -17.57 1.96 -13.00
N LYS A 249 -16.85 2.50 -12.00
CA LYS A 249 -15.40 2.62 -12.06
C LYS A 249 -14.70 1.34 -11.60
N VAL A 250 -13.92 0.75 -12.50
CA VAL A 250 -13.01 -0.38 -12.21
C VAL A 250 -11.58 0.05 -12.48
N GLY A 251 -10.65 -0.30 -11.59
CA GLY A 251 -9.22 -0.05 -11.73
C GLY A 251 -8.45 -1.32 -12.09
N ILE A 252 -7.37 -1.18 -12.85
CA ILE A 252 -6.42 -2.28 -13.08
C ILE A 252 -5.03 -1.78 -12.73
N ILE A 253 -4.33 -2.51 -11.85
CA ILE A 253 -2.95 -2.24 -11.42
C ILE A 253 -2.03 -3.22 -12.13
N SER A 254 -1.62 -2.86 -13.33
CA SER A 254 -0.80 -3.66 -14.24
C SER A 254 0.69 -3.38 -14.06
N THR A 255 1.24 -3.83 -12.93
CA THR A 255 2.67 -3.60 -12.62
C THR A 255 3.60 -4.40 -13.53
N ILE A 256 3.18 -5.59 -13.95
CA ILE A 256 3.97 -6.55 -14.70
C ILE A 256 3.83 -6.33 -16.20
N SER A 257 2.60 -6.31 -16.73
CA SER A 257 2.36 -6.20 -18.17
C SER A 257 2.45 -4.78 -18.70
N ASN A 258 2.04 -3.78 -17.92
CA ASN A 258 1.95 -2.39 -18.35
C ASN A 258 2.26 -1.41 -17.21
N SER A 259 3.55 -1.35 -16.83
CA SER A 259 4.03 -0.64 -15.65
C SER A 259 3.68 0.85 -15.63
N PHE A 260 3.14 1.33 -14.49
CA PHE A 260 2.79 2.72 -14.20
C PHE A 260 3.90 3.47 -13.43
N CYS A 261 5.15 3.02 -13.50
CA CYS A 261 6.26 3.54 -12.70
C CYS A 261 6.69 4.97 -13.07
N GLY A 262 6.35 5.47 -14.26
CA GLY A 262 6.77 6.78 -14.77
C GLY A 262 6.43 7.97 -13.88
N GLU A 263 5.32 7.92 -13.14
CA GLU A 263 4.85 9.00 -12.25
C GLU A 263 4.77 8.57 -10.78
N CYS A 264 5.54 7.54 -10.39
CA CYS A 264 5.46 6.96 -9.05
C CYS A 264 5.89 7.93 -7.95
N ASP A 265 4.94 8.33 -7.09
CA ASP A 265 5.09 9.27 -5.99
C ASP A 265 5.19 8.62 -4.59
N ARG A 266 5.44 7.30 -4.52
CA ARG A 266 5.34 6.50 -3.30
C ARG A 266 6.69 6.20 -2.68
N LEU A 267 6.70 6.26 -1.33
CA LEU A 267 7.75 5.79 -0.42
C LEU A 267 7.15 4.78 0.56
N ARG A 268 8.00 3.99 1.22
CA ARG A 268 7.58 2.99 2.20
C ARG A 268 8.51 2.95 3.40
N LEU A 269 7.93 2.63 4.56
CA LEU A 269 8.65 2.29 5.77
C LEU A 269 8.11 0.97 6.31
N ASN A 270 8.97 0.01 6.61
CA ASN A 270 8.54 -1.21 7.28
C ASN A 270 8.50 -1.03 8.81
N ALA A 271 7.99 -2.03 9.53
CA ALA A 271 7.80 -1.96 10.97
C ALA A 271 9.11 -1.92 11.78
N GLN A 272 10.25 -2.28 11.18
CA GLN A 272 11.57 -2.25 11.82
C GLN A 272 12.38 -0.98 11.49
N GLY A 273 11.84 -0.05 10.70
CA GLY A 273 12.53 1.18 10.32
C GLY A 273 13.40 1.06 9.07
N GLU A 274 13.19 0.05 8.23
CA GLU A 274 13.79 0.04 6.89
C GLU A 274 12.92 0.86 5.93
N PHE A 275 13.53 1.83 5.29
CA PHE A 275 12.90 2.75 4.36
C PHE A 275 13.17 2.34 2.91
N TYR A 276 12.11 2.32 2.08
CA TYR A 276 12.19 1.88 0.69
C TYR A 276 11.65 2.96 -0.26
N ASN A 277 12.43 3.27 -1.29
CA ASN A 277 12.00 4.17 -2.37
C ASN A 277 11.17 3.46 -3.45
N CYS A 278 11.20 2.13 -3.51
CA CYS A 278 10.42 1.30 -4.45
C CYS A 278 9.89 0.03 -3.76
N LEU A 279 8.75 -0.49 -4.22
CA LEU A 279 8.20 -1.77 -3.79
C LEU A 279 9.16 -2.93 -4.11
N PHE A 280 9.87 -2.84 -5.23
CA PHE A 280 10.80 -3.85 -5.73
C PHE A 280 12.26 -3.53 -5.40
N ALA A 281 12.52 -2.55 -4.52
CA ALA A 281 13.89 -2.25 -4.11
C ALA A 281 14.53 -3.45 -3.40
N LYS A 282 15.73 -3.82 -3.82
CA LYS A 282 16.47 -4.96 -3.27
C LYS A 282 16.88 -4.76 -1.81
N GLN A 283 17.14 -3.52 -1.44
CA GLN A 283 17.64 -3.15 -0.12
C GLN A 283 16.98 -1.87 0.36
N GLY A 284 16.48 -1.91 1.59
CA GLY A 284 16.01 -0.74 2.30
C GLY A 284 17.16 0.07 2.91
N LEU A 285 16.93 1.33 3.14
CA LEU A 285 17.77 2.18 3.96
C LEU A 285 17.39 1.96 5.43
N ASN A 286 18.31 1.43 6.24
CA ASN A 286 18.05 1.26 7.67
C ASN A 286 18.06 2.62 8.37
N LEU A 287 16.92 2.98 8.94
CA LEU A 287 16.68 4.23 9.66
C LEU A 287 16.27 4.00 11.12
N LYS A 288 16.34 2.76 11.63
CA LYS A 288 15.83 2.43 12.98
C LYS A 288 16.41 3.37 14.03
N SER A 289 17.73 3.47 14.11
CA SER A 289 18.43 4.34 15.08
C SER A 289 18.13 5.83 14.85
N ASP A 290 18.08 6.26 13.59
CA ASP A 290 17.77 7.65 13.26
C ASP A 290 16.33 8.00 13.71
N ILE A 291 15.37 7.11 13.48
CA ILE A 291 13.96 7.33 13.86
C ILE A 291 13.79 7.32 15.38
N GLN A 292 14.49 6.45 16.10
CA GLN A 292 14.42 6.37 17.56
C GLN A 292 14.94 7.63 18.26
N GLN A 293 15.85 8.34 17.63
CA GLN A 293 16.43 9.59 18.14
C GLN A 293 15.73 10.84 17.62
N LEU A 294 14.76 10.72 16.70
CA LEU A 294 14.18 11.84 15.93
C LEU A 294 13.64 12.98 16.81
N SER A 295 13.04 12.67 17.96
CA SER A 295 12.52 13.67 18.92
C SER A 295 13.62 14.45 19.65
N GLN A 296 14.87 13.99 19.60
CA GLN A 296 16.02 14.54 20.33
C GLN A 296 17.06 15.16 19.40
N LEU A 297 16.93 14.99 18.07
CA LEU A 297 17.90 15.49 17.10
C LEU A 297 18.03 17.03 17.18
N ASN A 298 19.26 17.50 17.19
CA ASN A 298 19.57 18.90 16.97
C ASN A 298 19.43 19.26 15.48
N GLN A 299 19.55 20.53 15.14
CA GLN A 299 19.36 21.04 13.77
C GLN A 299 20.37 20.41 12.77
N HIS A 300 21.60 20.18 13.18
CA HIS A 300 22.62 19.54 12.32
C HIS A 300 22.31 18.08 12.05
N GLU A 301 21.96 17.31 13.07
CA GLU A 301 21.60 15.89 12.97
C GLU A 301 20.35 15.71 12.12
N SER A 302 19.34 16.59 12.27
CA SER A 302 18.15 16.61 11.41
C SER A 302 18.54 16.81 9.94
N PHE A 303 19.42 17.75 9.64
CA PHE A 303 19.91 18.00 8.29
C PHE A 303 20.67 16.80 7.71
N VAL A 304 21.47 16.08 8.52
CA VAL A 304 22.16 14.86 8.08
C VAL A 304 21.16 13.77 7.71
N LEU A 305 20.13 13.55 8.53
CA LEU A 305 19.07 12.57 8.24
C LEU A 305 18.30 12.94 6.98
N GLU A 306 17.92 14.20 6.82
CA GLU A 306 17.23 14.70 5.63
C GLU A 306 18.06 14.51 4.35
N SER A 307 19.36 14.77 4.42
CA SER A 307 20.30 14.55 3.33
C SER A 307 20.44 13.07 2.97
N LYS A 308 20.48 12.19 3.97
CA LYS A 308 20.50 10.74 3.82
C LYS A 308 19.24 10.24 3.12
N LEU A 309 18.06 10.71 3.55
CA LEU A 309 16.77 10.40 2.92
C LEU A 309 16.70 10.90 1.48
N SER A 310 17.09 12.17 1.24
CA SER A 310 17.08 12.79 -0.09
C SER A 310 17.97 12.02 -1.06
N THR A 311 19.18 11.65 -0.63
CA THR A 311 20.12 10.87 -1.44
C THR A 311 19.55 9.50 -1.80
N TYR A 312 18.93 8.79 -0.83
CA TYR A 312 18.33 7.50 -1.09
C TYR A 312 17.11 7.59 -2.03
N VAL A 313 16.29 8.63 -1.87
CA VAL A 313 15.13 8.87 -2.76
C VAL A 313 15.59 9.24 -4.17
N TRP A 314 16.65 10.06 -4.29
CA TRP A 314 17.22 10.44 -5.58
C TRP A 314 17.61 9.23 -6.43
N HIS A 315 18.21 8.20 -5.82
CA HIS A 315 18.64 6.97 -6.49
C HIS A 315 17.50 5.96 -6.72
N LYS A 316 16.23 6.40 -6.72
CA LYS A 316 15.11 5.53 -7.09
C LYS A 316 15.22 5.09 -8.54
N GLU A 317 15.09 3.79 -8.78
CA GLU A 317 15.08 3.21 -10.13
C GLU A 317 13.89 3.69 -10.96
N GLN A 318 14.04 3.65 -12.28
CA GLN A 318 13.00 4.07 -13.22
C GLN A 318 11.69 3.30 -12.98
N GLY A 319 11.77 1.99 -12.78
CA GLY A 319 10.60 1.17 -12.50
C GLY A 319 10.90 -0.33 -12.43
N PHE A 320 9.84 -1.13 -12.37
CA PHE A 320 9.94 -2.59 -12.25
C PHE A 320 10.82 -3.22 -13.32
N HIS A 321 10.61 -2.89 -14.59
CA HIS A 321 11.39 -3.49 -15.69
C HIS A 321 12.87 -3.15 -15.62
N ALA A 322 13.24 -1.94 -15.16
CA ALA A 322 14.64 -1.57 -14.98
C ALA A 322 15.29 -2.40 -13.85
N ILE A 323 14.58 -2.57 -12.74
CA ILE A 323 15.02 -3.39 -11.62
C ILE A 323 15.15 -4.86 -12.05
N GLN A 324 14.19 -5.40 -12.79
CA GLN A 324 14.21 -6.78 -13.28
C GLN A 324 15.41 -7.06 -14.18
N LYS A 325 15.73 -6.16 -15.11
CA LYS A 325 16.93 -6.29 -15.98
C LYS A 325 18.23 -6.38 -15.18
N GLN A 326 18.34 -5.60 -14.09
CA GLN A 326 19.52 -5.64 -13.21
C GLN A 326 19.58 -6.90 -12.35
N GLN A 327 18.42 -7.55 -12.09
CA GLN A 327 18.34 -8.73 -11.21
C GLN A 327 18.86 -10.01 -11.87
N LEU A 328 18.98 -10.09 -13.19
CA LEU A 328 19.48 -11.27 -13.89
C LEU A 328 20.89 -11.70 -13.48
N HIS A 329 21.63 -10.86 -12.73
CA HIS A 329 23.03 -11.11 -12.36
C HIS A 329 23.35 -11.04 -10.85
N GLN A 330 22.36 -11.01 -9.96
CA GLN A 330 22.58 -10.90 -8.50
C GLN A 330 21.62 -11.77 -7.69
N PRO A 331 22.06 -12.34 -6.53
CA PRO A 331 21.19 -13.09 -5.65
C PRO A 331 20.05 -12.20 -5.13
N VAL A 332 18.81 -12.69 -5.22
CA VAL A 332 17.61 -11.96 -4.83
C VAL A 332 17.43 -12.07 -3.31
N ARG A 333 17.34 -10.95 -2.59
CA ARG A 333 16.89 -10.95 -1.19
C ARG A 333 15.40 -11.32 -1.18
N LYS A 334 15.02 -12.26 -0.32
CA LYS A 334 13.62 -12.62 -0.08
C LYS A 334 12.91 -11.46 0.65
N ILE A 335 12.24 -10.58 -0.09
CA ILE A 335 11.34 -9.58 0.47
C ILE A 335 9.93 -10.03 0.12
N SER A 336 9.11 -10.31 1.12
CA SER A 336 7.71 -10.65 0.89
C SER A 336 6.79 -9.46 1.21
N MET A 337 5.60 -9.48 0.61
CA MET A 337 4.64 -8.38 0.69
C MET A 337 4.24 -8.06 2.14
N HIS A 338 4.09 -9.06 3.00
CA HIS A 338 3.70 -8.86 4.41
C HIS A 338 4.73 -8.07 5.22
N MET A 339 6.00 -8.07 4.83
CA MET A 339 7.06 -7.34 5.53
C MET A 339 7.06 -5.84 5.20
N ILE A 340 6.82 -5.49 3.94
CA ILE A 340 6.95 -4.10 3.45
C ILE A 340 5.61 -3.39 3.25
N GLY A 341 4.53 -4.08 3.50
CA GLY A 341 3.17 -3.58 3.39
C GLY A 341 2.65 -3.44 1.95
N GLY A 342 1.63 -4.18 1.64
CA GLY A 342 0.92 -4.19 0.36
C GLY A 342 -0.02 -3.01 0.12
#